data_821b38ddfaef7e7976811a18c0c3c0f2
#
_entry.id   821b38ddfaef7e7976811a18c0c3c0f2
#
_cell.length_a   1.000
_cell.length_b   1.000
_cell.length_c   1.000
_cell.angle_alpha   90.00
_cell.angle_beta   90.00
_cell.angle_gamma   90.00
#
_symmetry.space_group_name_H-M   'P 1'
#
loop_
_entity.id
_entity.type
_entity.pdbx_description
1 polymer ?
#
loop_
_entity_poly.entity_id
_entity_poly.type
_entity_poly.pdbx_seq_one_letter_code
_entity_poly.pdbx_strand_id
1 'polypeptide(L)'
;KKLNVTGGWRWRNGNQSMTWRFSVNEDGWYKLGMRCLQNWNDGLAAYRSIKIDGEIPFAEMTAYRFDYLDKWRFTTLADSNSKPYLFYLTKGEHTLTMGVKISGLTEVINALNDDIDLFSEILSDITKLTGSEPDPYYDYDFFTKIPTLQPRLSALYNSLDRQVEFYKANFKKLPAIANNLKSIMKQLDTLINNPFKIAASISELENAQSSLGTYFSSLKYSPFEIDWFCISSEEVNPRIEKE
;
A
#
# COMPACT_ATOMS: atom_id res chain seq x y z
N LYS A 1 -5.75 23.17 21.64
CA LYS A 1 -5.90 21.82 22.21
C LYS A 1 -4.71 20.97 21.75
N LYS A 2 -3.91 20.40 22.65
CA LYS A 2 -2.85 19.45 22.24
C LYS A 2 -3.54 18.14 21.87
N LEU A 3 -3.42 17.71 20.61
CA LEU A 3 -3.82 16.37 20.18
C LEU A 3 -2.86 15.36 20.83
N ASN A 4 -3.39 14.32 21.44
CA ASN A 4 -2.61 13.23 22.02
C ASN A 4 -2.37 12.13 20.97
N VAL A 5 -1.86 12.55 19.80
CA VAL A 5 -1.68 11.67 18.66
C VAL A 5 -0.47 10.77 18.86
N THR A 6 -0.67 9.49 18.64
CA THR A 6 0.37 8.46 18.65
C THR A 6 0.48 7.83 17.26
N GLY A 7 1.71 7.57 16.79
CA GLY A 7 1.96 6.91 15.51
C GLY A 7 2.52 7.81 14.44
N GLY A 8 1.87 7.84 13.27
CA GLY A 8 2.31 8.57 12.09
C GLY A 8 3.63 8.03 11.53
N TRP A 9 4.49 8.95 11.12
CA TRP A 9 5.78 8.59 10.51
C TRP A 9 6.72 7.79 11.43
N ARG A 10 6.50 7.82 12.74
CA ARG A 10 7.29 7.05 13.72
C ARG A 10 6.83 5.60 13.86
N TRP A 11 5.66 5.26 13.33
CA TRP A 11 5.06 3.92 13.42
C TRP A 11 4.61 3.44 12.04
N ARG A 12 5.58 3.13 11.16
CA ARG A 12 5.36 2.84 9.76
C ARG A 12 6.04 1.56 9.25
N ASN A 13 7.10 1.11 9.92
CA ASN A 13 7.90 -0.02 9.45
C ASN A 13 7.30 -1.34 9.93
N GLY A 14 7.37 -2.37 9.11
CA GLY A 14 7.05 -3.73 9.52
C GLY A 14 7.73 -4.10 10.83
N ASN A 15 7.07 -4.89 11.66
CA ASN A 15 7.51 -5.32 12.98
C ASN A 15 7.55 -4.25 14.10
N GLN A 16 7.26 -2.98 13.80
CA GLN A 16 7.02 -2.01 14.86
C GLN A 16 5.67 -2.27 15.52
N SER A 17 5.61 -2.16 16.84
CA SER A 17 4.37 -2.31 17.62
C SER A 17 4.26 -1.24 18.70
N MET A 18 3.03 -0.96 19.09
CA MET A 18 2.69 -0.15 20.27
C MET A 18 1.77 -0.93 21.18
N THR A 19 1.95 -0.76 22.48
CA THR A 19 1.15 -1.42 23.51
C THR A 19 0.56 -0.38 24.46
N TRP A 20 -0.74 -0.48 24.69
CA TRP A 20 -1.49 0.32 25.65
C TRP A 20 -2.02 -0.58 26.74
N ARG A 21 -2.11 -0.05 27.97
CA ARG A 21 -2.78 -0.70 29.10
C ARG A 21 -4.14 -0.06 29.29
N PHE A 22 -5.12 -0.86 29.64
CA PHE A 22 -6.47 -0.43 29.96
C PHE A 22 -7.08 -1.37 30.99
N SER A 23 -8.21 -1.01 31.58
CA SER A 23 -8.93 -1.87 32.50
C SER A 23 -10.41 -1.91 32.16
N VAL A 24 -11.05 -3.04 32.46
CA VAL A 24 -12.50 -3.20 32.42
C VAL A 24 -13.05 -3.52 33.80
N ASN A 25 -14.24 -3.02 34.09
CA ASN A 25 -14.82 -3.11 35.45
C ASN A 25 -15.58 -4.42 35.69
N GLU A 26 -15.95 -5.12 34.64
CA GLU A 26 -16.78 -6.33 34.68
C GLU A 26 -16.34 -7.31 33.60
N ASP A 27 -16.61 -8.60 33.82
CA ASP A 27 -16.47 -9.62 32.79
C ASP A 27 -17.51 -9.41 31.70
N GLY A 28 -17.12 -9.52 30.43
CA GLY A 28 -18.11 -9.34 29.37
C GLY A 28 -17.55 -9.26 27.95
N TRP A 29 -18.45 -9.01 27.02
CA TRP A 29 -18.14 -8.79 25.61
C TRP A 29 -18.02 -7.32 25.32
N TYR A 30 -16.87 -6.93 24.74
CA TYR A 30 -16.51 -5.55 24.49
C TYR A 30 -16.23 -5.31 23.02
N LYS A 31 -16.54 -4.11 22.54
CA LYS A 31 -16.15 -3.57 21.23
C LYS A 31 -14.94 -2.70 21.40
N LEU A 32 -14.05 -2.72 20.42
CA LEU A 32 -12.89 -1.84 20.35
C LEU A 32 -13.09 -0.82 19.24
N GLY A 33 -13.09 0.44 19.59
CA GLY A 33 -13.17 1.57 18.68
C GLY A 33 -11.99 2.52 18.87
N MET A 34 -11.62 3.25 17.82
CA MET A 34 -10.54 4.23 17.86
C MET A 34 -10.79 5.40 16.92
N ARG A 35 -10.34 6.59 17.34
CA ARG A 35 -10.23 7.74 16.44
C ARG A 35 -8.88 7.70 15.77
N CYS A 36 -8.88 7.51 14.46
CA CYS A 36 -7.67 7.26 13.69
C CYS A 36 -7.63 8.03 12.38
N LEU A 37 -6.44 8.12 11.82
CA LEU A 37 -6.14 8.70 10.51
C LEU A 37 -5.19 7.77 9.75
N GLN A 38 -5.54 7.50 8.50
CA GLN A 38 -4.71 6.77 7.54
C GLN A 38 -4.79 7.48 6.18
N ASN A 39 -3.93 8.43 5.95
CA ASN A 39 -3.90 9.25 4.73
C ASN A 39 -2.60 9.08 3.92
N TRP A 40 -1.83 8.03 4.21
CA TRP A 40 -0.63 7.68 3.46
C TRP A 40 -0.99 6.85 2.22
N ASN A 41 -0.30 7.12 1.10
CA ASN A 41 -0.53 6.45 -0.19
C ASN A 41 -2.01 6.48 -0.58
N ASP A 42 -2.46 7.59 -1.16
CA ASP A 42 -3.87 7.89 -1.49
C ASP A 42 -4.63 6.66 -2.02
N GLY A 43 -5.66 6.28 -1.30
CA GLY A 43 -6.53 5.16 -1.61
C GLY A 43 -6.07 3.80 -1.09
N LEU A 44 -4.86 3.65 -0.53
CA LEU A 44 -4.39 2.39 0.04
C LEU A 44 -4.84 2.21 1.49
N ALA A 45 -4.94 0.95 1.93
CA ALA A 45 -5.22 0.59 3.32
C ALA A 45 -3.92 0.40 4.12
N ALA A 46 -3.98 0.65 5.43
CA ALA A 46 -2.96 0.22 6.39
C ALA A 46 -3.40 -1.07 7.09
N TYR A 47 -2.44 -1.94 7.41
CA TYR A 47 -2.72 -3.19 8.09
C TYR A 47 -2.03 -3.23 9.45
N ARG A 48 -2.74 -3.74 10.46
CA ARG A 48 -2.23 -3.88 11.83
C ARG A 48 -2.59 -5.25 12.39
N SER A 49 -1.63 -5.92 13.01
CA SER A 49 -2.00 -7.00 13.93
C SER A 49 -2.56 -6.39 15.22
N ILE A 50 -3.55 -7.02 15.78
CA ILE A 50 -4.19 -6.59 17.03
C ILE A 50 -4.14 -7.76 18.01
N LYS A 51 -3.52 -7.53 19.15
CA LYS A 51 -3.38 -8.49 20.23
C LYS A 51 -4.01 -7.95 21.48
N ILE A 52 -4.71 -8.82 22.19
CA ILE A 52 -5.17 -8.58 23.55
C ILE A 52 -4.37 -9.51 24.46
N ASP A 53 -3.75 -8.97 25.50
CA ASP A 53 -2.92 -9.71 26.45
C ASP A 53 -1.83 -10.59 25.82
N GLY A 54 -1.27 -10.08 24.71
CA GLY A 54 -0.22 -10.76 23.97
C GLY A 54 -0.71 -11.76 22.92
N GLU A 55 -1.99 -12.15 22.90
CA GLU A 55 -2.57 -13.14 22.01
C GLU A 55 -3.39 -12.48 20.89
N ILE A 56 -3.42 -13.13 19.72
CA ILE A 56 -4.32 -12.75 18.62
C ILE A 56 -5.68 -13.39 18.91
N PRO A 57 -6.74 -12.61 19.16
CA PRO A 57 -8.00 -13.16 19.62
C PRO A 57 -8.71 -14.00 18.55
N PHE A 58 -8.55 -13.69 17.28
CA PHE A 58 -9.08 -14.44 16.13
C PHE A 58 -8.36 -14.06 14.83
N ALA A 59 -8.51 -14.86 13.79
CA ALA A 59 -7.67 -14.80 12.57
C ALA A 59 -7.63 -13.42 11.91
N GLU A 60 -8.75 -12.70 11.86
CA GLU A 60 -8.86 -11.38 11.25
C GLU A 60 -7.97 -10.33 11.94
N MET A 61 -7.64 -10.54 13.21
CA MET A 61 -6.75 -9.62 13.96
C MET A 61 -5.27 -9.84 13.67
N THR A 62 -4.91 -10.86 12.89
CA THR A 62 -3.53 -11.06 12.42
C THR A 62 -3.05 -9.91 11.53
N ALA A 63 -3.95 -9.38 10.69
CA ALA A 63 -3.67 -8.25 9.80
C ALA A 63 -4.97 -7.47 9.51
N TYR A 64 -5.54 -6.86 10.55
CA TYR A 64 -6.75 -6.05 10.42
C TYR A 64 -6.51 -4.87 9.49
N ARG A 65 -7.43 -4.65 8.55
CA ARG A 65 -7.36 -3.63 7.53
C ARG A 65 -8.01 -2.33 8.00
N PHE A 66 -7.26 -1.24 7.92
CA PHE A 66 -7.76 0.12 8.06
C PHE A 66 -7.78 0.78 6.69
N ASP A 67 -8.98 1.06 6.18
CA ASP A 67 -9.15 1.74 4.90
C ASP A 67 -8.55 3.15 4.92
N TYR A 68 -8.26 3.69 3.73
CA TYR A 68 -7.80 5.06 3.56
C TYR A 68 -8.81 6.06 4.14
N LEU A 69 -8.32 6.97 4.96
CA LEU A 69 -9.09 8.03 5.60
C LEU A 69 -8.38 9.37 5.35
N ASP A 70 -9.00 10.26 4.60
CA ASP A 70 -8.48 11.61 4.32
C ASP A 70 -8.58 12.56 5.53
N LYS A 71 -9.39 12.18 6.53
CA LYS A 71 -9.66 12.94 7.76
C LYS A 71 -9.73 12.03 8.96
N TRP A 72 -9.51 12.58 10.12
CA TRP A 72 -9.73 11.89 11.39
C TRP A 72 -11.15 11.34 11.48
N ARG A 73 -11.26 10.06 11.74
CA ARG A 73 -12.54 9.37 11.85
C ARG A 73 -12.52 8.38 13.01
N PHE A 74 -13.65 8.28 13.69
CA PHE A 74 -13.85 7.20 14.63
C PHE A 74 -14.24 5.91 13.87
N THR A 75 -13.55 4.83 14.16
CA THR A 75 -13.76 3.52 13.54
C THR A 75 -13.85 2.47 14.62
N THR A 76 -14.93 1.68 14.64
CA THR A 76 -15.04 0.46 15.45
C THR A 76 -14.51 -0.70 14.63
N LEU A 77 -13.74 -1.60 15.25
CA LEU A 77 -13.28 -2.80 14.57
C LEU A 77 -14.50 -3.67 14.21
N ALA A 78 -14.69 -3.90 12.92
CA ALA A 78 -15.85 -4.58 12.37
C ALA A 78 -15.47 -5.47 11.18
N ASP A 79 -16.33 -6.42 10.86
CA ASP A 79 -16.20 -7.25 9.67
C ASP A 79 -16.58 -6.48 8.38
N SER A 80 -16.51 -7.15 7.23
CA SER A 80 -16.87 -6.58 5.91
C SER A 80 -18.32 -6.11 5.80
N ASN A 81 -19.21 -6.61 6.67
CA ASN A 81 -20.63 -6.23 6.76
C ASN A 81 -20.88 -5.13 7.80
N SER A 82 -19.82 -4.52 8.32
CA SER A 82 -19.86 -3.51 9.38
C SER A 82 -20.38 -4.01 10.72
N LYS A 83 -20.39 -5.34 10.96
CA LYS A 83 -20.74 -5.93 12.24
C LYS A 83 -19.51 -5.84 13.18
N PRO A 84 -19.62 -5.16 14.34
CA PRO A 84 -18.51 -5.04 15.27
C PRO A 84 -17.98 -6.39 15.75
N TYR A 85 -16.67 -6.52 15.81
CA TYR A 85 -16.02 -7.62 16.50
C TYR A 85 -16.19 -7.49 18.01
N LEU A 86 -16.43 -8.62 18.67
CA LEU A 86 -16.60 -8.71 20.11
C LEU A 86 -15.41 -9.44 20.73
N PHE A 87 -14.83 -8.82 21.77
CA PHE A 87 -13.71 -9.33 22.54
C PHE A 87 -14.22 -9.68 23.93
N TYR A 88 -14.09 -10.94 24.38
CA TYR A 88 -14.40 -11.29 25.75
C TYR A 88 -13.23 -10.88 26.64
N LEU A 89 -13.52 -10.07 27.65
CA LEU A 89 -12.54 -9.58 28.61
C LEU A 89 -13.04 -9.87 30.02
N THR A 90 -12.14 -10.32 30.89
CA THR A 90 -12.42 -10.47 32.32
C THR A 90 -12.21 -9.15 33.05
N LYS A 91 -12.85 -8.97 34.18
CA LYS A 91 -12.61 -7.81 35.03
C LYS A 91 -11.12 -7.69 35.39
N GLY A 92 -10.52 -6.52 35.14
CA GLY A 92 -9.13 -6.28 35.51
C GLY A 92 -8.37 -5.48 34.45
N GLU A 93 -7.04 -5.55 34.56
CA GLU A 93 -6.11 -4.89 33.63
C GLU A 93 -5.85 -5.79 32.40
N HIS A 94 -5.79 -5.15 31.26
CA HIS A 94 -5.51 -5.78 29.97
C HIS A 94 -4.50 -4.96 29.18
N THR A 95 -3.93 -5.58 28.14
CA THR A 95 -3.07 -4.90 27.18
C THR A 95 -3.65 -4.99 25.76
N LEU A 96 -3.62 -3.87 25.04
CA LEU A 96 -3.86 -3.81 23.59
C LEU A 96 -2.52 -3.57 22.90
N THR A 97 -2.09 -4.50 22.05
CA THR A 97 -0.89 -4.33 21.24
C THR A 97 -1.27 -4.31 19.77
N MET A 98 -0.84 -3.26 19.06
CA MET A 98 -1.02 -3.15 17.62
C MET A 98 0.34 -3.13 16.92
N GLY A 99 0.53 -4.03 15.96
CA GLY A 99 1.77 -4.16 15.19
C GLY A 99 1.59 -3.82 13.71
N VAL A 100 2.56 -3.16 13.11
CA VAL A 100 2.55 -2.84 11.68
C VAL A 100 2.64 -4.11 10.84
N LYS A 101 1.75 -4.25 9.87
CA LYS A 101 1.75 -5.32 8.87
C LYS A 101 1.74 -4.72 7.46
N ILE A 102 2.56 -5.30 6.58
CA ILE A 102 2.62 -4.97 5.15
C ILE A 102 2.19 -6.16 4.27
N SER A 103 1.76 -7.25 4.89
CA SER A 103 1.42 -8.51 4.22
C SER A 103 0.34 -8.40 3.16
N GLY A 104 -0.60 -7.46 3.29
CA GLY A 104 -1.65 -7.24 2.30
C GLY A 104 -1.17 -6.69 0.95
N LEU A 105 0.09 -6.24 0.85
CA LEU A 105 0.70 -5.68 -0.36
C LEU A 105 1.96 -6.43 -0.81
N THR A 106 2.28 -7.56 -0.17
CA THR A 106 3.55 -8.28 -0.42
C THR A 106 3.69 -8.69 -1.88
N GLU A 107 2.64 -9.22 -2.51
CA GLU A 107 2.67 -9.63 -3.92
C GLU A 107 2.98 -8.45 -4.84
N VAL A 108 2.36 -7.30 -4.62
CA VAL A 108 2.59 -6.09 -5.42
C VAL A 108 4.00 -5.55 -5.18
N ILE A 109 4.47 -5.55 -3.94
CA ILE A 109 5.83 -5.10 -3.60
C ILE A 109 6.88 -5.98 -4.31
N ASN A 110 6.71 -7.29 -4.30
CA ASN A 110 7.61 -8.21 -5.00
C ASN A 110 7.55 -8.01 -6.51
N ALA A 111 6.35 -7.93 -7.10
CA ALA A 111 6.18 -7.68 -8.52
C ALA A 111 6.81 -6.35 -8.96
N LEU A 112 6.67 -5.28 -8.18
CA LEU A 112 7.34 -4.00 -8.47
C LEU A 112 8.86 -4.11 -8.43
N ASN A 113 9.41 -4.90 -7.51
CA ASN A 113 10.86 -5.13 -7.47
C ASN A 113 11.35 -5.82 -8.75
N ASP A 114 10.68 -6.90 -9.15
CA ASP A 114 11.00 -7.65 -10.36
C ASP A 114 10.84 -6.77 -11.62
N ASP A 115 9.81 -5.91 -11.66
CA ASP A 115 9.57 -4.96 -12.75
C ASP A 115 10.67 -3.90 -12.84
N ILE A 116 11.20 -3.42 -11.71
CA ILE A 116 12.31 -2.45 -11.68
C ILE A 116 13.58 -3.09 -12.25
N ASP A 117 13.86 -4.35 -11.88
CA ASP A 117 15.01 -5.10 -12.38
C ASP A 117 14.88 -5.33 -13.89
N LEU A 118 13.71 -5.79 -14.36
CA LEU A 118 13.43 -5.97 -15.79
C LEU A 118 13.55 -4.65 -16.57
N PHE A 119 13.06 -3.55 -15.99
CA PHE A 119 13.18 -2.22 -16.59
C PHE A 119 14.65 -1.78 -16.74
N SER A 120 15.46 -2.07 -15.72
CA SER A 120 16.91 -1.79 -15.73
C SER A 120 17.62 -2.55 -16.86
N GLU A 121 17.29 -3.82 -17.06
CA GLU A 121 17.82 -4.63 -18.15
C GLU A 121 17.41 -4.07 -19.52
N ILE A 122 16.14 -3.71 -19.70
CA ILE A 122 15.61 -3.11 -20.93
C ILE A 122 16.38 -1.83 -21.28
N LEU A 123 16.49 -0.89 -20.32
CA LEU A 123 17.19 0.37 -20.53
C LEU A 123 18.67 0.15 -20.80
N SER A 124 19.33 -0.77 -20.11
CA SER A 124 20.74 -1.13 -20.36
C SER A 124 20.97 -1.60 -21.79
N ASP A 125 20.11 -2.48 -22.30
CA ASP A 125 20.28 -3.01 -23.65
C ASP A 125 19.94 -1.98 -24.74
N ILE A 126 18.96 -1.12 -24.50
CA ILE A 126 18.65 0.01 -25.38
C ILE A 126 19.88 0.93 -25.43
N THR A 127 20.44 1.33 -24.28
CA THR A 127 21.60 2.24 -24.20
C THR A 127 22.86 1.63 -24.81
N LYS A 128 23.08 0.32 -24.70
CA LYS A 128 24.21 -0.34 -25.39
C LYS A 128 24.12 -0.23 -26.91
N LEU A 129 22.90 -0.25 -27.46
CA LEU A 129 22.68 -0.13 -28.91
C LEU A 129 22.75 1.33 -29.38
N THR A 130 22.19 2.25 -28.62
CA THR A 130 22.00 3.65 -29.03
C THR A 130 23.12 4.60 -28.60
N GLY A 131 23.89 4.20 -27.56
CA GLY A 131 24.76 5.11 -26.83
C GLY A 131 23.99 5.99 -25.83
N SER A 132 24.70 6.93 -25.20
CA SER A 132 24.14 7.83 -24.18
C SER A 132 23.31 8.99 -24.75
N GLU A 133 23.51 9.31 -26.02
CA GLU A 133 22.83 10.40 -26.73
C GLU A 133 22.19 9.85 -28.03
N PRO A 134 21.04 9.16 -27.92
CA PRO A 134 20.39 8.56 -29.08
C PRO A 134 19.83 9.61 -30.03
N ASP A 135 20.00 9.40 -31.34
CA ASP A 135 19.33 10.20 -32.36
C ASP A 135 17.85 9.76 -32.43
N PRO A 136 16.89 10.64 -32.09
CA PRO A 136 15.47 10.28 -32.09
C PRO A 136 14.87 10.03 -33.47
N TYR A 137 15.61 10.41 -34.54
CA TYR A 137 15.17 10.26 -35.94
C TYR A 137 15.85 9.08 -36.66
N TYR A 138 16.81 8.42 -36.00
CA TYR A 138 17.51 7.27 -36.56
C TYR A 138 16.73 5.98 -36.27
N ASP A 139 16.58 5.12 -37.28
CA ASP A 139 15.99 3.80 -37.09
C ASP A 139 17.07 2.81 -36.61
N TYR A 140 17.01 2.47 -35.34
CA TYR A 140 17.93 1.52 -34.70
C TYR A 140 17.56 0.06 -34.97
N ASP A 141 16.40 -0.21 -35.58
CA ASP A 141 15.87 -1.58 -35.81
C ASP A 141 15.87 -2.42 -34.54
N PHE A 142 15.31 -1.85 -33.47
CA PHE A 142 15.40 -2.34 -32.10
C PHE A 142 15.00 -3.81 -31.94
N PHE A 143 13.92 -4.24 -32.57
CA PHE A 143 13.42 -5.61 -32.36
C PHE A 143 14.22 -6.66 -33.14
N THR A 144 14.89 -6.28 -34.22
CA THR A 144 15.84 -7.16 -34.92
C THR A 144 17.18 -7.21 -34.17
N LYS A 145 17.69 -6.05 -33.70
CA LYS A 145 18.98 -5.95 -33.01
C LYS A 145 18.92 -6.50 -31.59
N ILE A 146 17.78 -6.38 -30.93
CA ILE A 146 17.50 -6.88 -29.58
C ILE A 146 16.22 -7.75 -29.63
N PRO A 147 16.31 -9.02 -30.10
CA PRO A 147 15.11 -9.85 -30.29
C PRO A 147 14.29 -10.10 -29.02
N THR A 148 14.92 -9.98 -27.85
CA THR A 148 14.25 -10.12 -26.54
C THR A 148 13.55 -8.86 -26.07
N LEU A 149 13.71 -7.71 -26.75
CA LEU A 149 13.20 -6.43 -26.28
C LEU A 149 11.67 -6.39 -26.28
N GLN A 150 11.03 -6.75 -27.40
CA GLN A 150 9.56 -6.76 -27.50
C GLN A 150 8.91 -7.71 -26.48
N PRO A 151 9.35 -8.98 -26.34
CA PRO A 151 8.85 -9.87 -25.30
C PRO A 151 9.01 -9.31 -23.87
N ARG A 152 10.14 -8.64 -23.56
CA ARG A 152 10.38 -8.04 -22.23
C ARG A 152 9.49 -6.82 -21.98
N LEU A 153 9.30 -5.94 -22.97
CA LEU A 153 8.35 -4.82 -22.86
C LEU A 153 6.93 -5.34 -22.63
N SER A 154 6.53 -6.40 -23.34
CA SER A 154 5.22 -7.05 -23.15
C SER A 154 5.09 -7.73 -21.79
N ALA A 155 6.15 -8.35 -21.29
CA ALA A 155 6.16 -8.96 -19.95
C ALA A 155 5.98 -7.90 -18.85
N LEU A 156 6.68 -6.77 -18.98
CA LEU A 156 6.56 -5.64 -18.06
C LEU A 156 5.13 -5.06 -18.10
N TYR A 157 4.57 -4.82 -19.29
CA TYR A 157 3.18 -4.38 -19.47
C TYR A 157 2.21 -5.31 -18.74
N ASN A 158 2.32 -6.62 -18.99
CA ASN A 158 1.44 -7.61 -18.37
C ASN A 158 1.59 -7.71 -16.84
N SER A 159 2.80 -7.48 -16.33
CA SER A 159 3.04 -7.43 -14.88
C SER A 159 2.35 -6.22 -14.24
N LEU A 160 2.50 -5.04 -14.84
CA LEU A 160 1.83 -3.82 -14.38
C LEU A 160 0.30 -3.94 -14.46
N ASP A 161 -0.23 -4.59 -15.51
CA ASP A 161 -1.67 -4.83 -15.66
C ASP A 161 -2.21 -5.73 -14.53
N ARG A 162 -1.52 -6.82 -14.19
CA ARG A 162 -1.90 -7.67 -13.05
C ARG A 162 -1.92 -6.88 -11.73
N GLN A 163 -0.99 -5.97 -11.53
CA GLN A 163 -0.98 -5.12 -10.34
C GLN A 163 -2.17 -4.15 -10.33
N VAL A 164 -2.50 -3.55 -11.47
CA VAL A 164 -3.70 -2.70 -11.60
C VAL A 164 -4.96 -3.49 -11.29
N GLU A 165 -5.09 -4.71 -11.79
CA GLU A 165 -6.23 -5.58 -11.49
C GLU A 165 -6.29 -5.99 -10.01
N PHE A 166 -5.14 -6.25 -9.39
CA PHE A 166 -5.08 -6.45 -7.93
C PHE A 166 -5.66 -5.24 -7.17
N TYR A 167 -5.28 -4.01 -7.55
CA TYR A 167 -5.83 -2.81 -6.90
C TYR A 167 -7.33 -2.66 -7.14
N LYS A 168 -7.84 -2.94 -8.33
CA LYS A 168 -9.28 -2.90 -8.63
C LYS A 168 -10.06 -3.92 -7.80
N ALA A 169 -9.52 -5.12 -7.62
CA ALA A 169 -10.18 -6.18 -6.87
C ALA A 169 -10.21 -5.93 -5.37
N ASN A 170 -9.17 -5.26 -4.82
CA ASN A 170 -8.97 -5.18 -3.38
C ASN A 170 -9.31 -3.80 -2.77
N PHE A 171 -9.56 -2.78 -3.59
CA PHE A 171 -9.80 -1.42 -3.08
C PHE A 171 -11.06 -0.83 -3.69
N LYS A 172 -11.92 -0.25 -2.84
CA LYS A 172 -13.18 0.40 -3.27
C LYS A 172 -12.97 1.57 -4.22
N LYS A 173 -11.89 2.32 -4.02
CA LYS A 173 -11.42 3.42 -4.87
C LYS A 173 -10.06 3.02 -5.42
N LEU A 174 -9.87 3.18 -6.71
CA LEU A 174 -8.58 2.87 -7.33
C LEU A 174 -7.50 3.81 -6.77
N PRO A 175 -6.44 3.29 -6.16
CA PRO A 175 -5.36 4.10 -5.60
C PRO A 175 -4.63 4.92 -6.67
N ALA A 176 -4.02 6.04 -6.27
CA ALA A 176 -3.25 6.89 -7.18
C ALA A 176 -2.12 6.13 -7.90
N ILE A 177 -1.45 5.23 -7.20
CA ILE A 177 -0.41 4.36 -7.77
C ILE A 177 -0.93 3.56 -8.97
N ALA A 178 -2.13 3.00 -8.92
CA ALA A 178 -2.68 2.23 -10.03
C ALA A 178 -2.94 3.08 -11.28
N ASN A 179 -3.30 4.37 -11.10
CA ASN A 179 -3.45 5.29 -12.23
C ASN A 179 -2.09 5.62 -12.88
N ASN A 180 -1.04 5.72 -12.05
CA ASN A 180 0.32 5.94 -12.54
C ASN A 180 0.85 4.71 -13.31
N LEU A 181 0.59 3.49 -12.80
CA LEU A 181 0.92 2.25 -13.52
C LEU A 181 0.24 2.20 -14.90
N LYS A 182 -1.04 2.59 -14.99
CA LYS A 182 -1.75 2.69 -16.29
C LYS A 182 -1.07 3.67 -17.26
N SER A 183 -0.51 4.77 -16.76
CA SER A 183 0.22 5.73 -17.61
C SER A 183 1.49 5.10 -18.17
N ILE A 184 2.24 4.35 -17.36
CA ILE A 184 3.42 3.59 -17.79
C ILE A 184 3.02 2.51 -18.81
N MET A 185 1.96 1.77 -18.53
CA MET A 185 1.42 0.77 -19.48
C MET A 185 1.12 1.37 -20.84
N LYS A 186 0.50 2.56 -20.89
CA LYS A 186 0.22 3.26 -22.16
C LYS A 186 1.49 3.63 -22.92
N GLN A 187 2.54 4.03 -22.21
CA GLN A 187 3.85 4.29 -22.83
C GLN A 187 4.43 2.99 -23.41
N LEU A 188 4.46 1.91 -22.63
CA LEU A 188 4.95 0.60 -23.07
C LEU A 188 4.18 0.09 -24.32
N ASP A 189 2.85 0.18 -24.31
CA ASP A 189 2.01 -0.21 -25.45
C ASP A 189 2.37 0.57 -26.72
N THR A 190 2.61 1.88 -26.57
CA THR A 190 3.06 2.71 -27.70
C THR A 190 4.38 2.21 -28.27
N LEU A 191 5.35 1.81 -27.44
CA LEU A 191 6.67 1.35 -27.88
C LEU A 191 6.66 -0.07 -28.43
N ILE A 192 5.82 -0.95 -27.88
CA ILE A 192 5.61 -2.31 -28.39
C ILE A 192 5.05 -2.27 -29.81
N ASN A 193 4.11 -1.35 -30.08
CA ASN A 193 3.47 -1.20 -31.38
C ASN A 193 4.25 -0.32 -32.36
N ASN A 194 5.17 0.51 -31.86
CA ASN A 194 6.00 1.40 -32.69
C ASN A 194 7.42 1.51 -32.13
N PRO A 195 8.31 0.53 -32.44
CA PRO A 195 9.67 0.50 -31.92
C PRO A 195 10.55 1.70 -32.36
N PHE A 196 10.20 2.35 -33.47
CA PHE A 196 10.90 3.56 -33.92
C PHE A 196 10.88 4.68 -32.86
N LYS A 197 9.85 4.74 -32.03
CA LYS A 197 9.74 5.74 -30.95
C LYS A 197 10.63 5.47 -29.73
N ILE A 198 11.25 4.30 -29.63
CA ILE A 198 12.02 3.91 -28.43
C ILE A 198 13.16 4.90 -28.20
N ALA A 199 13.93 5.27 -29.22
CA ALA A 199 15.04 6.22 -29.09
C ALA A 199 14.60 7.59 -28.56
N ALA A 200 13.45 8.09 -29.03
CA ALA A 200 12.89 9.36 -28.58
C ALA A 200 12.29 9.30 -27.16
N SER A 201 12.01 8.11 -26.64
CA SER A 201 11.28 7.89 -25.38
C SER A 201 12.18 7.40 -24.23
N ILE A 202 13.50 7.39 -24.40
CA ILE A 202 14.42 6.85 -23.36
C ILE A 202 14.26 7.61 -22.05
N SER A 203 14.22 8.94 -22.08
CA SER A 203 14.05 9.74 -20.86
C SER A 203 12.71 9.49 -20.16
N GLU A 204 11.63 9.25 -20.93
CA GLU A 204 10.33 8.88 -20.36
C GLU A 204 10.37 7.47 -19.73
N LEU A 205 11.10 6.53 -20.31
CA LEU A 205 11.32 5.20 -19.74
C LEU A 205 12.13 5.27 -18.44
N GLU A 206 13.19 6.08 -18.38
CA GLU A 206 13.98 6.32 -17.17
C GLU A 206 13.11 6.94 -16.06
N ASN A 207 12.27 7.91 -16.39
CA ASN A 207 11.31 8.50 -15.46
C ASN A 207 10.27 7.48 -14.97
N ALA A 208 9.80 6.61 -15.84
CA ALA A 208 8.88 5.54 -15.48
C ALA A 208 9.53 4.56 -14.50
N GLN A 209 10.76 4.12 -14.76
CA GLN A 209 11.53 3.28 -13.84
C GLN A 209 11.73 3.94 -12.47
N SER A 210 12.13 5.21 -12.44
CA SER A 210 12.31 5.99 -11.21
C SER A 210 11.00 6.09 -10.43
N SER A 211 9.87 6.23 -11.13
CA SER A 211 8.54 6.24 -10.52
C SER A 211 8.20 4.91 -9.86
N LEU A 212 8.49 3.78 -10.53
CA LEU A 212 8.31 2.43 -9.93
C LEU A 212 9.17 2.28 -8.66
N GLY A 213 10.43 2.76 -8.67
CA GLY A 213 11.30 2.77 -7.49
C GLY A 213 10.72 3.58 -6.32
N THR A 214 10.10 4.72 -6.62
CA THR A 214 9.42 5.55 -5.64
C THR A 214 8.20 4.83 -5.05
N TYR A 215 7.37 4.17 -5.88
CA TYR A 215 6.21 3.39 -5.42
C TYR A 215 6.63 2.21 -4.57
N PHE A 216 7.63 1.44 -5.03
CA PHE A 216 8.21 0.34 -4.25
C PHE A 216 8.64 0.79 -2.85
N SER A 217 9.35 1.92 -2.78
CA SER A 217 9.80 2.48 -1.50
C SER A 217 8.62 2.93 -0.63
N SER A 218 7.61 3.56 -1.22
CA SER A 218 6.45 4.06 -0.48
C SER A 218 5.55 2.96 0.08
N LEU A 219 5.43 1.82 -0.64
CA LEU A 219 4.62 0.68 -0.22
C LEU A 219 5.22 -0.11 0.96
N LYS A 220 6.52 0.03 1.21
CA LYS A 220 7.20 -0.56 2.38
C LYS A 220 6.82 0.12 3.69
N TYR A 221 6.18 1.28 3.63
CA TYR A 221 5.76 2.04 4.79
C TYR A 221 4.25 2.02 4.93
N SER A 222 3.79 1.86 6.16
CA SER A 222 2.38 1.86 6.50
C SER A 222 2.12 2.73 7.73
N PRO A 223 2.28 4.08 7.64
CA PRO A 223 1.99 4.98 8.72
C PRO A 223 0.51 4.88 9.10
N PHE A 224 0.23 5.09 10.38
CA PHE A 224 -1.12 5.10 10.93
C PHE A 224 -1.12 5.91 12.21
N GLU A 225 -2.12 6.73 12.42
CA GLU A 225 -2.22 7.61 13.58
C GLU A 225 -3.47 7.28 14.39
N ILE A 226 -3.30 7.29 15.71
CA ILE A 226 -4.39 7.12 16.68
C ILE A 226 -4.35 8.30 17.63
N ASP A 227 -5.49 8.97 17.82
CA ASP A 227 -5.68 10.02 18.81
C ASP A 227 -6.16 9.43 20.15
N TRP A 228 -7.15 8.55 20.11
CA TRP A 228 -7.63 7.79 21.25
C TRP A 228 -8.32 6.50 20.81
N PHE A 229 -8.44 5.56 21.74
CA PHE A 229 -9.25 4.36 21.58
C PHE A 229 -10.18 4.19 22.78
N CYS A 230 -11.24 3.45 22.59
CA CYS A 230 -12.16 3.07 23.65
C CYS A 230 -12.53 1.61 23.56
N ILE A 231 -12.85 1.06 24.70
CA ILE A 231 -13.38 -0.30 24.86
C ILE A 231 -14.70 -0.15 25.58
N SER A 232 -15.76 -0.66 24.98
CA SER A 232 -17.13 -0.49 25.51
C SER A 232 -17.98 -1.72 25.24
N SER A 233 -18.80 -2.07 26.21
CA SER A 233 -19.87 -3.07 26.07
C SER A 233 -21.09 -2.53 25.30
N GLU A 234 -21.27 -1.21 25.29
CA GLU A 234 -22.36 -0.52 24.59
C GLU A 234 -21.93 0.03 23.22
N GLU A 235 -22.86 0.51 22.41
CA GLU A 235 -22.52 1.27 21.22
C GLU A 235 -21.82 2.58 21.60
N VAL A 236 -20.59 2.73 21.11
CA VAL A 236 -19.85 3.97 21.27
C VAL A 236 -20.38 4.97 20.28
N ASN A 237 -21.13 5.96 20.77
CA ASN A 237 -21.50 7.11 19.97
C ASN A 237 -20.43 8.20 20.20
N PRO A 238 -19.46 8.35 19.29
CA PRO A 238 -18.43 9.36 19.47
C PRO A 238 -19.12 10.73 19.44
N ARG A 239 -19.08 11.46 20.54
CA ARG A 239 -19.36 12.89 20.48
C ARG A 239 -18.34 13.50 19.54
N ILE A 240 -18.76 13.81 18.32
CA ILE A 240 -18.01 14.64 17.39
C ILE A 240 -17.99 16.03 18.06
N GLU A 241 -16.94 16.29 18.83
CA GLU A 241 -16.65 17.68 19.20
C GLU A 241 -16.38 18.38 17.88
N LYS A 242 -17.31 19.26 17.49
CA LYS A 242 -17.10 20.16 16.36
C LYS A 242 -15.84 20.95 16.64
N GLU A 243 -14.83 20.79 15.79
CA GLU A 243 -13.70 21.70 15.67
C GLU A 243 -14.16 23.07 15.23
#